data_6ce26b62487908f3347d803e99db71c0
#
_entry.id   6ce26b62487908f3347d803e99db71c0
#
_cell.length_a   1.000
_cell.length_b   1.000
_cell.length_c   1.000
_cell.angle_alpha   90.00
_cell.angle_beta   90.00
_cell.angle_gamma   90.00
#
_symmetry.space_group_name_H-M   'P 1'
#
loop_
_entity.id
_entity.type
_entity.pdbx_description
1 polymer ?
#
loop_
_entity_poly.entity_id
_entity_poly.type
_entity_poly.pdbx_seq_one_letter_code
_entity_poly.pdbx_strand_id
1 'polypeptide(L)'
;MNPRGKHFIDAVDPDENQVNNPEQQVQDVAEPVEPQWETKGTPTPQPDEKSQSKAEAPSDATAKTDEAAAQPVDEAEWPSLDEAGPQRRRRSKESIRRIKRRRRIRTLLIVLLVIGAVAAAGWGFVNHSVNQGKKKIEEKTQKVIKAKGDTITYNGKKYALNKHMATVAFIGFDGRNNDDGTQKGQSDTVMVVALNTDTGEARGIIIPRDSMVAVDTYSNGSFTGQVTEQLCLQFAYGTDGDNSSALTAAAASRVLDNIPVDYYYTLNIEGVAPINDSIGGVTLVPTQTVPGTEVVEGQETTLFGTTAEKYVQWRDTTNLTSSLDRTARQVSYVQAFASKVLSSAKSNPAMLISLYQAMGDYTWTNLGLDEFSYLATTMLEHGLTSFDVVTLQGTMQQGDTFAEFYLDQDNVKQTVVDTFYHPVN
;
A
#
# COMPACT_ATOMS: atom_id res chain seq x y z
N MET A 1 -32.45 -20.60 -64.33
CA MET A 1 -33.01 -19.53 -65.22
C MET A 1 -32.55 -18.19 -64.69
N ASN A 2 -31.61 -17.60 -65.43
CA ASN A 2 -31.22 -16.18 -65.36
C ASN A 2 -32.25 -15.37 -66.19
N PRO A 3 -32.46 -14.07 -66.02
CA PRO A 3 -31.51 -13.04 -66.46
C PRO A 3 -31.55 -11.73 -65.63
N ARG A 4 -30.40 -11.03 -65.44
CA ARG A 4 -29.85 -9.88 -66.22
C ARG A 4 -30.61 -8.55 -66.12
N GLY A 5 -29.83 -7.50 -65.79
CA GLY A 5 -30.02 -6.06 -66.10
C GLY A 5 -29.12 -5.20 -65.21
N LYS A 6 -27.96 -4.85 -65.56
CA LYS A 6 -27.29 -3.85 -66.45
C LYS A 6 -27.47 -2.42 -65.92
N HIS A 7 -26.33 -1.81 -65.53
CA HIS A 7 -25.67 -0.56 -65.87
C HIS A 7 -26.47 0.77 -65.80
N PHE A 8 -25.93 1.75 -65.07
CA PHE A 8 -25.52 3.00 -65.73
C PHE A 8 -24.39 3.66 -64.98
N ILE A 9 -23.32 3.99 -65.69
CA ILE A 9 -22.22 4.85 -65.38
C ILE A 9 -22.64 6.20 -65.98
N ASP A 10 -22.48 7.30 -65.25
CA ASP A 10 -22.32 8.62 -65.81
C ASP A 10 -21.17 9.34 -65.14
N ALA A 11 -20.22 9.70 -65.99
CA ALA A 11 -19.09 10.57 -65.76
C ALA A 11 -19.55 12.04 -65.82
N VAL A 12 -19.05 12.88 -64.94
CA VAL A 12 -19.07 14.33 -65.11
C VAL A 12 -17.69 14.91 -64.82
N ASP A 13 -17.33 15.75 -65.72
CA ASP A 13 -16.17 16.52 -66.14
C ASP A 13 -15.38 17.25 -65.05
N PRO A 14 -14.07 17.49 -65.33
CA PRO A 14 -13.23 18.37 -64.52
C PRO A 14 -13.19 19.74 -65.14
N ASP A 15 -13.53 20.79 -64.40
CA ASP A 15 -12.93 22.13 -64.49
C ASP A 15 -13.77 23.13 -63.70
N GLU A 16 -13.19 23.63 -62.61
CA GLU A 16 -13.19 25.04 -62.27
C GLU A 16 -12.19 25.34 -61.15
N ASN A 17 -11.06 25.82 -61.63
CA ASN A 17 -10.04 26.55 -60.92
C ASN A 17 -10.64 27.84 -60.34
N GLN A 18 -10.67 28.03 -59.03
CA GLN A 18 -10.52 29.37 -58.46
C GLN A 18 -9.72 29.32 -57.16
N VAL A 19 -8.51 29.83 -57.31
CA VAL A 19 -7.58 30.29 -56.31
C VAL A 19 -8.27 31.37 -55.45
N ASN A 20 -8.40 31.14 -54.16
CA ASN A 20 -8.53 32.20 -53.18
C ASN A 20 -7.53 31.98 -52.06
N ASN A 21 -6.48 32.76 -52.10
CA ASN A 21 -5.50 33.00 -51.08
C ASN A 21 -6.09 33.98 -50.03
N PRO A 22 -6.10 33.71 -48.76
CA PRO A 22 -6.19 34.74 -47.74
C PRO A 22 -4.89 34.81 -46.93
N GLU A 23 -3.87 35.43 -47.48
CA GLU A 23 -2.96 36.25 -46.67
C GLU A 23 -3.69 37.55 -46.37
N GLN A 24 -4.06 37.74 -45.12
CA GLN A 24 -4.24 38.99 -44.37
C GLN A 24 -5.38 38.85 -43.37
N GLN A 25 -5.02 38.39 -42.14
CA GLN A 25 -5.52 38.96 -40.88
C GLN A 25 -4.71 38.34 -39.72
N VAL A 26 -3.52 38.90 -39.52
CA VAL A 26 -2.82 38.87 -38.26
C VAL A 26 -3.31 40.08 -37.50
N GLN A 27 -4.18 39.90 -36.52
CA GLN A 27 -4.36 40.83 -35.43
C GLN A 27 -4.93 40.13 -34.23
N ASP A 28 -4.23 40.34 -33.07
CA ASP A 28 -4.63 40.07 -31.71
C ASP A 28 -4.60 38.61 -31.23
N VAL A 29 -3.36 38.11 -31.04
CA VAL A 29 -3.10 37.09 -30.08
C VAL A 29 -2.91 37.82 -28.72
N ALA A 30 -3.90 37.72 -27.85
CA ALA A 30 -3.81 38.16 -26.48
C ALA A 30 -2.68 37.38 -25.77
N GLU A 31 -1.80 38.12 -25.11
CA GLU A 31 -0.77 37.59 -24.24
C GLU A 31 -1.38 36.64 -23.15
N PRO A 32 -0.72 35.58 -22.77
CA PRO A 32 -1.19 34.71 -21.68
C PRO A 32 -1.15 35.50 -20.37
N VAL A 33 -2.32 35.70 -19.80
CA VAL A 33 -2.49 36.27 -18.45
C VAL A 33 -1.93 35.25 -17.46
N GLU A 34 -0.81 35.59 -16.83
CA GLU A 34 -0.33 34.89 -15.64
C GLU A 34 -1.38 34.99 -14.53
N PRO A 35 -1.77 33.91 -13.87
CA PRO A 35 -2.63 33.97 -12.71
C PRO A 35 -1.86 34.59 -11.54
N GLN A 36 -2.24 35.82 -11.18
CA GLN A 36 -1.79 36.45 -9.93
C GLN A 36 -2.39 35.69 -8.75
N TRP A 37 -1.57 34.95 -8.03
CA TRP A 37 -1.91 34.39 -6.72
C TRP A 37 -1.88 35.53 -5.69
N GLU A 38 -3.04 36.09 -5.39
CA GLU A 38 -3.19 36.89 -4.17
C GLU A 38 -2.98 35.97 -2.95
N THR A 39 -1.87 36.13 -2.30
CA THR A 39 -1.60 35.61 -0.95
C THR A 39 -2.54 36.29 0.03
N LYS A 40 -3.73 35.73 0.26
CA LYS A 40 -4.50 36.03 1.46
C LYS A 40 -3.76 35.40 2.63
N GLY A 41 -3.10 36.27 3.40
CA GLY A 41 -2.41 35.92 4.63
C GLY A 41 -3.35 35.18 5.58
N THR A 42 -2.96 33.98 5.94
CA THR A 42 -3.52 33.25 7.07
C THR A 42 -3.17 34.00 8.35
N PRO A 43 -4.11 34.36 9.23
CA PRO A 43 -3.79 34.98 10.49
C PRO A 43 -3.09 33.94 11.39
N THR A 44 -1.87 34.26 11.78
CA THR A 44 -1.13 33.61 12.85
C THR A 44 -1.95 33.67 14.13
N PRO A 45 -2.21 32.57 14.84
CA PRO A 45 -2.78 32.64 16.17
C PRO A 45 -1.76 33.27 17.13
N GLN A 46 -2.09 34.43 17.70
CA GLN A 46 -1.40 34.95 18.87
C GLN A 46 -1.64 34.03 20.07
N PRO A 47 -0.64 33.83 20.95
CA PRO A 47 -0.86 33.09 22.19
C PRO A 47 -1.68 33.96 23.13
N ASP A 48 -2.84 33.44 23.57
CA ASP A 48 -3.63 34.04 24.66
C ASP A 48 -2.84 33.97 25.98
N GLU A 49 -2.35 35.13 26.40
CA GLU A 49 -2.05 35.40 27.78
C GLU A 49 -3.36 35.49 28.56
N LYS A 50 -3.59 34.54 29.45
CA LYS A 50 -4.28 34.67 30.74
C LYS A 50 -4.86 33.35 31.23
N SER A 51 -4.11 32.72 32.09
CA SER A 51 -4.63 32.04 33.29
C SER A 51 -3.47 31.65 34.20
N GLN A 52 -2.91 32.63 34.85
CA GLN A 52 -2.21 32.44 36.13
C GLN A 52 -3.28 32.25 37.20
N SER A 53 -3.61 31.06 37.56
CA SER A 53 -4.25 30.78 38.84
C SER A 53 -3.18 30.51 39.87
N LYS A 54 -2.99 31.48 40.70
CA LYS A 54 -2.25 31.58 41.92
C LYS A 54 -2.72 30.51 42.92
N ALA A 55 -1.88 29.55 43.24
CA ALA A 55 -2.06 28.72 44.42
C ALA A 55 -1.54 29.50 45.61
N GLU A 56 -2.44 30.03 46.42
CA GLU A 56 -2.16 30.58 47.76
C GLU A 56 -1.99 29.42 48.74
N ALA A 57 -0.85 29.43 49.43
CA ALA A 57 -0.62 28.67 50.65
C ALA A 57 -1.32 29.42 51.82
N PRO A 58 -1.95 28.69 52.74
CA PRO A 58 -2.51 29.35 53.93
C PRO A 58 -1.41 29.66 54.95
N SER A 59 -1.24 30.93 55.23
CA SER A 59 -0.45 31.45 56.34
C SER A 59 -1.22 31.40 57.66
N ASP A 60 -0.52 31.05 58.72
CA ASP A 60 -0.59 31.49 60.10
C ASP A 60 -1.97 31.88 60.68
N ALA A 61 -2.43 30.99 61.60
CA ALA A 61 -3.33 31.40 62.64
C ALA A 61 -2.57 31.50 63.98
N THR A 62 -2.29 32.75 64.37
CA THR A 62 -1.83 33.16 65.68
C THR A 62 -2.88 32.80 66.72
N ALA A 63 -2.56 31.89 67.68
CA ALA A 63 -3.31 31.69 68.88
C ALA A 63 -2.73 32.56 70.00
N LYS A 64 -3.59 33.33 70.60
CA LYS A 64 -3.35 34.22 71.77
C LYS A 64 -3.01 33.38 72.98
N THR A 65 -1.98 33.82 73.68
CA THR A 65 -1.62 33.49 75.05
C THR A 65 -2.69 33.95 76.02
N ASP A 66 -3.20 33.05 76.86
CA ASP A 66 -3.77 33.37 78.13
C ASP A 66 -2.89 32.79 79.24
N GLU A 67 -2.39 33.70 80.00
CA GLU A 67 -1.53 33.54 81.15
C GLU A 67 -2.44 33.13 82.35
N ALA A 68 -2.22 31.95 82.92
CA ALA A 68 -2.78 31.58 84.23
C ALA A 68 -1.68 30.94 85.05
N ALA A 69 -1.35 31.65 86.14
CA ALA A 69 -0.37 31.31 87.16
C ALA A 69 -0.75 29.98 87.81
N ALA A 70 0.19 29.10 87.93
CA ALA A 70 0.11 27.91 88.85
C ALA A 70 1.34 27.86 89.72
N GLN A 71 1.08 27.71 90.99
CA GLN A 71 2.02 27.61 92.12
C GLN A 71 2.88 26.34 92.04
N PRO A 72 4.02 26.33 92.77
CA PRO A 72 4.95 25.21 92.77
C PRO A 72 4.43 24.04 93.65
N VAL A 73 4.51 22.84 93.14
CA VAL A 73 4.30 21.60 93.82
C VAL A 73 5.60 20.80 93.91
N ASP A 74 5.83 20.24 95.10
CA ASP A 74 6.99 19.55 95.61
C ASP A 74 7.70 18.59 94.64
N GLU A 75 9.04 18.56 94.78
CA GLU A 75 9.96 17.54 94.27
C GLU A 75 9.59 16.16 94.82
N ALA A 76 9.03 15.32 93.96
CA ALA A 76 8.96 13.89 94.18
C ALA A 76 10.12 13.23 93.43
N GLU A 77 11.06 12.68 94.17
CA GLU A 77 12.14 11.82 93.73
C GLU A 77 11.62 10.66 92.84
N TRP A 78 12.01 10.70 91.56
CA TRP A 78 11.78 9.55 90.66
C TRP A 78 12.97 8.61 90.76
N PRO A 79 12.76 7.28 90.89
CA PRO A 79 13.85 6.33 90.77
C PRO A 79 14.39 6.27 89.36
N SER A 80 15.71 6.27 89.25
CA SER A 80 16.44 6.11 88.00
C SER A 80 16.20 4.71 87.46
N LEU A 81 15.33 4.61 86.44
CA LEU A 81 15.20 3.44 85.60
C LEU A 81 16.30 3.45 84.57
N ASP A 82 17.30 2.61 84.78
CA ASP A 82 18.21 2.14 83.79
C ASP A 82 17.42 1.27 82.78
N GLU A 83 16.61 1.93 81.96
CA GLU A 83 16.04 1.28 80.77
C GLU A 83 17.06 1.30 79.62
N ALA A 84 17.70 0.15 79.46
CA ALA A 84 18.37 -0.23 78.24
C ALA A 84 17.33 -0.23 77.07
N GLY A 85 17.09 0.90 76.47
CA GLY A 85 16.24 1.03 75.30
C GLY A 85 16.67 -0.01 74.22
N PRO A 86 15.74 -0.52 73.40
CA PRO A 86 16.07 -1.54 72.42
C PRO A 86 17.18 -1.02 71.45
N GLN A 87 18.37 -1.63 71.58
CA GLN A 87 19.49 -1.34 70.70
C GLN A 87 19.05 -1.62 69.28
N ARG A 88 18.71 -0.60 68.54
CA ARG A 88 18.55 -0.69 67.07
C ARG A 88 19.84 -1.24 66.48
N ARG A 89 19.89 -2.57 66.25
CA ARG A 89 21.01 -3.23 65.56
C ARG A 89 21.23 -2.49 64.25
N ARG A 90 22.25 -1.63 64.15
CA ARG A 90 22.70 -1.00 62.91
C ARG A 90 23.09 -2.13 61.96
N ARG A 91 22.23 -2.39 60.97
CA ARG A 91 22.52 -3.36 59.90
C ARG A 91 23.85 -2.98 59.27
N SER A 92 24.80 -3.92 59.20
CA SER A 92 26.11 -3.67 58.65
C SER A 92 25.98 -3.20 57.20
N LYS A 93 26.91 -2.35 56.73
CA LYS A 93 26.93 -1.84 55.34
C LYS A 93 26.91 -2.98 54.33
N GLU A 94 27.45 -4.15 54.68
CA GLU A 94 27.40 -5.37 53.84
C GLU A 94 26.00 -5.99 53.73
N SER A 95 25.23 -6.04 54.79
CA SER A 95 23.86 -6.57 54.77
C SER A 95 22.95 -5.68 53.89
N ILE A 96 23.13 -4.38 53.96
CA ILE A 96 22.39 -3.42 53.11
C ILE A 96 22.79 -3.57 51.63
N ARG A 97 24.08 -3.78 51.34
CA ARG A 97 24.56 -4.05 49.96
C ARG A 97 23.99 -5.36 49.41
N ARG A 98 23.93 -6.43 50.22
CA ARG A 98 23.33 -7.73 49.83
C ARG A 98 21.84 -7.62 49.58
N ILE A 99 21.10 -6.87 50.37
CA ILE A 99 19.65 -6.62 50.17
C ILE A 99 19.40 -5.80 48.92
N LYS A 100 20.18 -4.73 48.68
CA LYS A 100 20.09 -3.92 47.45
C LYS A 100 20.44 -4.74 46.18
N ARG A 101 21.47 -5.60 46.24
CA ARG A 101 21.84 -6.51 45.17
C ARG A 101 20.72 -7.54 44.87
N ARG A 102 20.14 -8.15 45.91
CA ARG A 102 19.00 -9.09 45.76
C ARG A 102 17.76 -8.40 45.17
N ARG A 103 17.46 -7.17 45.60
CA ARG A 103 16.35 -6.40 45.00
C ARG A 103 16.60 -6.10 43.55
N ARG A 104 17.80 -5.63 43.19
CA ARG A 104 18.17 -5.38 41.75
C ARG A 104 18.08 -6.65 40.92
N ILE A 105 18.56 -7.78 41.43
CA ILE A 105 18.47 -9.09 40.73
C ILE A 105 17.00 -9.50 40.56
N ARG A 106 16.17 -9.36 41.62
CA ARG A 106 14.72 -9.65 41.51
C ARG A 106 14.03 -8.74 40.51
N THR A 107 14.34 -7.44 40.49
CA THR A 107 13.79 -6.51 39.52
C THR A 107 14.21 -6.88 38.09
N LEU A 108 15.48 -7.21 37.87
CA LEU A 108 15.99 -7.68 36.56
C LEU A 108 15.30 -8.97 36.10
N LEU A 109 15.11 -9.93 37.01
CA LEU A 109 14.39 -11.17 36.72
C LEU A 109 12.90 -10.93 36.38
N ILE A 110 12.24 -10.00 37.08
CA ILE A 110 10.85 -9.61 36.73
C ILE A 110 10.79 -8.94 35.36
N VAL A 111 11.71 -8.01 35.07
CA VAL A 111 11.78 -7.35 33.76
C VAL A 111 12.03 -8.36 32.63
N LEU A 112 12.96 -9.31 32.84
CA LEU A 112 13.22 -10.39 31.86
C LEU A 112 12.00 -11.30 31.69
N LEU A 113 11.27 -11.61 32.79
CA LEU A 113 10.04 -12.40 32.73
C LEU A 113 8.93 -11.69 31.98
N VAL A 114 8.78 -10.37 32.19
CA VAL A 114 7.80 -9.54 31.44
C VAL A 114 8.17 -9.47 29.97
N ILE A 115 9.45 -9.23 29.66
CA ILE A 115 9.93 -9.23 28.26
C ILE A 115 9.68 -10.60 27.62
N GLY A 116 10.00 -11.68 28.31
CA GLY A 116 9.74 -13.05 27.83
C GLY A 116 8.26 -13.34 27.62
N ALA A 117 7.39 -12.87 28.51
CA ALA A 117 5.94 -13.02 28.37
C ALA A 117 5.37 -12.22 27.20
N VAL A 118 5.85 -10.97 27.00
CA VAL A 118 5.46 -10.13 25.85
C VAL A 118 5.95 -10.76 24.55
N ALA A 119 7.19 -11.25 24.51
CA ALA A 119 7.73 -11.94 23.33
C ALA A 119 6.96 -13.23 23.02
N ALA A 120 6.61 -14.03 24.02
CA ALA A 120 5.81 -15.24 23.85
C ALA A 120 4.38 -14.95 23.39
N ALA A 121 3.75 -13.90 23.92
CA ALA A 121 2.42 -13.46 23.50
C ALA A 121 2.45 -12.95 22.04
N GLY A 122 3.45 -12.15 21.68
CA GLY A 122 3.65 -11.67 20.29
C GLY A 122 3.89 -12.84 19.33
N TRP A 123 4.74 -13.79 19.68
CA TRP A 123 4.97 -15.00 18.88
C TRP A 123 3.71 -15.86 18.74
N GLY A 124 2.95 -16.04 19.85
CA GLY A 124 1.69 -16.77 19.85
C GLY A 124 0.64 -16.10 18.95
N PHE A 125 0.55 -14.77 18.97
CA PHE A 125 -0.34 -14.00 18.10
C PHE A 125 0.02 -14.18 16.63
N VAL A 126 1.29 -13.98 16.25
CA VAL A 126 1.76 -14.16 14.86
C VAL A 126 1.49 -15.58 14.37
N ASN A 127 1.83 -16.59 15.17
CA ASN A 127 1.60 -17.99 14.79
C ASN A 127 0.10 -18.34 14.66
N HIS A 128 -0.76 -17.74 15.49
CA HIS A 128 -2.21 -17.89 15.36
C HIS A 128 -2.71 -17.28 14.06
N SER A 129 -2.33 -16.03 13.74
CA SER A 129 -2.72 -15.35 12.51
C SER A 129 -2.24 -16.10 11.27
N VAL A 130 -0.99 -16.55 11.23
CA VAL A 130 -0.45 -17.35 10.13
C VAL A 130 -1.28 -18.62 9.90
N ASN A 131 -1.63 -19.37 10.97
CA ASN A 131 -2.43 -20.58 10.84
C ASN A 131 -3.87 -20.32 10.37
N GLN A 132 -4.48 -19.22 10.77
CA GLN A 132 -5.80 -18.80 10.29
C GLN A 132 -5.75 -18.40 8.80
N GLY A 133 -4.76 -17.59 8.43
CA GLY A 133 -4.53 -17.18 7.05
C GLY A 133 -4.33 -18.36 6.12
N LYS A 134 -3.51 -19.34 6.53
CA LYS A 134 -3.32 -20.59 5.79
C LYS A 134 -4.64 -21.29 5.48
N LYS A 135 -5.49 -21.51 6.48
CA LYS A 135 -6.80 -22.18 6.27
C LYS A 135 -7.67 -21.43 5.26
N LYS A 136 -7.76 -20.10 5.39
CA LYS A 136 -8.60 -19.29 4.50
C LYS A 136 -8.10 -19.34 3.04
N ILE A 137 -6.78 -19.29 2.84
CA ILE A 137 -6.19 -19.38 1.49
C ILE A 137 -6.38 -20.78 0.91
N GLU A 138 -6.11 -21.83 1.67
CA GLU A 138 -6.33 -23.21 1.21
C GLU A 138 -7.79 -23.47 0.82
N GLU A 139 -8.76 -22.98 1.59
CA GLU A 139 -10.20 -23.10 1.26
C GLU A 139 -10.56 -22.39 -0.05
N LYS A 140 -10.02 -21.19 -0.31
CA LYS A 140 -10.23 -20.48 -1.57
C LYS A 140 -9.60 -21.24 -2.74
N THR A 141 -8.35 -21.65 -2.62
CA THR A 141 -7.62 -22.38 -3.65
C THR A 141 -8.35 -23.70 -4.04
N GLN A 142 -8.90 -24.43 -3.08
CA GLN A 142 -9.68 -25.66 -3.35
C GLN A 142 -10.95 -25.38 -4.17
N LYS A 143 -11.60 -24.23 -3.96
CA LYS A 143 -12.76 -23.82 -4.77
C LYS A 143 -12.38 -23.57 -6.22
N VAL A 144 -11.22 -22.96 -6.45
CA VAL A 144 -10.67 -22.67 -7.78
C VAL A 144 -10.44 -23.97 -8.56
N ILE A 145 -9.76 -24.94 -7.98
CA ILE A 145 -9.45 -26.22 -8.59
C ILE A 145 -10.73 -26.93 -9.03
N LYS A 146 -11.77 -26.91 -8.20
CA LYS A 146 -13.08 -27.50 -8.54
C LYS A 146 -13.77 -26.80 -9.72
N ALA A 147 -13.58 -25.51 -9.89
CA ALA A 147 -14.26 -24.72 -10.92
C ALA A 147 -13.60 -24.81 -12.30
N LYS A 148 -12.26 -24.87 -12.37
CA LYS A 148 -11.50 -24.80 -13.63
C LYS A 148 -11.14 -26.14 -14.27
N GLY A 149 -11.16 -27.22 -13.52
CA GLY A 149 -10.55 -28.49 -13.94
C GLY A 149 -9.02 -28.49 -13.77
N ASP A 150 -8.44 -29.68 -13.75
CA ASP A 150 -7.05 -29.88 -13.33
C ASP A 150 -6.03 -29.70 -14.44
N THR A 151 -6.41 -29.77 -15.73
CA THR A 151 -5.44 -29.83 -16.83
C THR A 151 -5.87 -29.09 -18.09
N ILE A 152 -4.86 -28.54 -18.78
CA ILE A 152 -5.00 -27.93 -20.12
C ILE A 152 -4.00 -28.55 -21.09
N THR A 153 -4.25 -28.37 -22.40
CA THR A 153 -3.26 -28.69 -23.44
C THR A 153 -2.80 -27.39 -24.08
N TYR A 154 -1.50 -27.17 -24.06
CA TYR A 154 -0.86 -25.99 -24.65
C TYR A 154 0.36 -26.39 -25.46
N ASN A 155 0.47 -25.94 -26.73
CA ASN A 155 1.54 -26.31 -27.66
C ASN A 155 1.78 -27.85 -27.74
N GLY A 156 0.68 -28.63 -27.76
CA GLY A 156 0.73 -30.07 -27.85
C GLY A 156 1.20 -30.82 -26.59
N LYS A 157 1.46 -30.08 -25.49
CA LYS A 157 1.83 -30.64 -24.18
C LYS A 157 0.70 -30.47 -23.19
N LYS A 158 0.61 -31.41 -22.25
CA LYS A 158 -0.37 -31.37 -21.17
C LYS A 158 0.24 -30.68 -19.94
N TYR A 159 -0.57 -29.83 -19.31
CA TYR A 159 -0.19 -29.09 -18.10
C TYR A 159 -1.26 -29.24 -17.03
N ALA A 160 -0.85 -29.33 -15.78
CA ALA A 160 -1.76 -29.32 -14.62
C ALA A 160 -1.69 -27.99 -13.89
N LEU A 161 -2.84 -27.55 -13.39
CA LEU A 161 -2.93 -26.33 -12.57
C LEU A 161 -2.17 -26.53 -11.24
N ASN A 162 -1.37 -25.55 -10.86
CA ASN A 162 -0.72 -25.52 -9.54
C ASN A 162 -1.79 -25.39 -8.45
N LYS A 163 -1.76 -26.32 -7.48
CA LYS A 163 -2.83 -26.46 -6.48
C LYS A 163 -2.70 -25.53 -5.28
N HIS A 164 -1.57 -24.86 -5.15
CA HIS A 164 -1.21 -24.07 -3.97
C HIS A 164 -0.86 -22.63 -4.40
N MET A 165 -1.72 -22.02 -5.21
CA MET A 165 -1.55 -20.65 -5.68
C MET A 165 -2.45 -19.70 -4.90
N ALA A 166 -1.87 -18.63 -4.37
CA ALA A 166 -2.60 -17.47 -3.89
C ALA A 166 -2.42 -16.31 -4.87
N THR A 167 -3.50 -15.60 -5.19
CA THR A 167 -3.50 -14.51 -6.16
C THR A 167 -4.01 -13.22 -5.53
N VAL A 168 -3.26 -12.14 -5.71
CA VAL A 168 -3.60 -10.81 -5.20
C VAL A 168 -3.49 -9.79 -6.32
N ALA A 169 -4.58 -9.07 -6.63
CA ALA A 169 -4.50 -7.89 -7.50
C ALA A 169 -3.98 -6.70 -6.69
N PHE A 170 -2.81 -6.20 -7.03
CA PHE A 170 -2.32 -4.91 -6.57
C PHE A 170 -2.76 -3.84 -7.56
N ILE A 171 -3.55 -2.87 -7.07
CA ILE A 171 -4.16 -1.82 -7.89
C ILE A 171 -3.69 -0.48 -7.36
N GLY A 172 -3.11 0.32 -8.23
CA GLY A 172 -2.77 1.72 -7.93
C GLY A 172 -3.79 2.66 -8.53
N PHE A 173 -4.28 3.64 -7.77
CA PHE A 173 -5.19 4.66 -8.30
C PHE A 173 -4.83 6.05 -7.77
N ASP A 174 -5.25 7.09 -8.48
CA ASP A 174 -5.10 8.48 -8.06
C ASP A 174 -6.48 9.06 -7.73
N GLY A 175 -6.76 9.24 -6.44
CA GLY A 175 -8.03 9.74 -5.91
C GLY A 175 -8.14 11.27 -5.81
N ARG A 176 -7.07 12.02 -6.13
CA ARG A 176 -6.98 13.47 -5.87
C ARG A 176 -7.89 14.35 -6.71
N ASN A 177 -8.46 13.84 -7.79
CA ASN A 177 -9.20 14.65 -8.77
C ASN A 177 -10.72 14.61 -8.57
N ASN A 178 -11.23 14.24 -7.41
CA ASN A 178 -12.66 14.13 -7.14
C ASN A 178 -13.12 15.20 -6.16
N ASP A 179 -13.46 16.38 -6.68
CA ASP A 179 -14.01 17.50 -5.89
C ASP A 179 -15.40 17.22 -5.29
N ASP A 180 -16.09 16.17 -5.73
CA ASP A 180 -17.46 15.82 -5.33
C ASP A 180 -17.52 14.69 -4.28
N GLY A 181 -16.37 14.21 -3.79
CA GLY A 181 -16.28 13.10 -2.82
C GLY A 181 -16.65 11.73 -3.41
N THR A 182 -16.95 11.64 -4.71
CA THR A 182 -17.12 10.38 -5.41
C THR A 182 -15.77 9.88 -5.89
N GLN A 183 -15.35 8.70 -5.45
CA GLN A 183 -14.05 8.11 -5.83
C GLN A 183 -14.13 7.49 -7.23
N LYS A 184 -14.36 8.30 -8.24
CA LYS A 184 -14.40 7.89 -9.65
C LYS A 184 -13.02 8.01 -10.31
N GLY A 185 -11.98 7.52 -9.64
CA GLY A 185 -10.64 7.44 -10.21
C GLY A 185 -10.51 6.31 -11.23
N GLN A 186 -9.43 6.32 -11.98
CA GLN A 186 -9.02 5.23 -12.85
C GLN A 186 -7.90 4.44 -12.16
N SER A 187 -7.85 3.11 -12.38
CA SER A 187 -6.69 2.34 -11.95
C SER A 187 -5.49 2.61 -12.85
N ASP A 188 -4.46 3.23 -12.29
CA ASP A 188 -3.24 3.57 -13.02
C ASP A 188 -2.27 2.38 -13.14
N THR A 189 -2.40 1.41 -12.27
CA THR A 189 -1.59 0.20 -12.22
C THR A 189 -2.49 -0.98 -11.86
N VAL A 190 -2.38 -2.06 -12.59
CA VAL A 190 -3.01 -3.35 -12.29
C VAL A 190 -1.96 -4.44 -12.41
N MET A 191 -1.57 -5.01 -11.28
CA MET A 191 -0.61 -6.11 -11.19
C MET A 191 -1.23 -7.28 -10.42
N VAL A 192 -1.23 -8.46 -11.02
CA VAL A 192 -1.63 -9.69 -10.31
C VAL A 192 -0.37 -10.37 -9.80
N VAL A 193 -0.23 -10.49 -8.49
CA VAL A 193 0.81 -11.28 -7.85
C VAL A 193 0.29 -12.69 -7.61
N ALA A 194 0.99 -13.66 -8.18
CA ALA A 194 0.78 -15.08 -7.98
C ALA A 194 1.88 -15.62 -7.06
N LEU A 195 1.50 -16.21 -5.94
CA LEU A 195 2.41 -16.85 -4.98
C LEU A 195 2.08 -18.34 -4.86
N ASN A 196 3.05 -19.18 -5.15
CA ASN A 196 2.98 -20.60 -4.83
C ASN A 196 3.30 -20.80 -3.35
N THR A 197 2.32 -21.20 -2.56
CA THR A 197 2.46 -21.31 -1.11
C THR A 197 3.24 -22.55 -0.67
N ASP A 198 3.51 -23.51 -1.56
CA ASP A 198 4.35 -24.67 -1.27
C ASP A 198 5.83 -24.41 -1.55
N THR A 199 6.13 -23.65 -2.62
CA THR A 199 7.52 -23.39 -3.04
C THR A 199 8.01 -22.01 -2.62
N GLY A 200 7.11 -21.08 -2.26
CA GLY A 200 7.41 -19.69 -2.00
C GLY A 200 7.73 -18.87 -3.26
N GLU A 201 7.65 -19.46 -4.44
CA GLU A 201 7.85 -18.75 -5.70
C GLU A 201 6.74 -17.74 -5.92
N ALA A 202 7.13 -16.51 -6.26
CA ALA A 202 6.20 -15.42 -6.53
C ALA A 202 6.50 -14.77 -7.87
N ARG A 203 5.45 -14.43 -8.62
CA ARG A 203 5.53 -13.69 -9.87
C ARG A 203 4.47 -12.59 -9.90
N GLY A 204 4.89 -11.38 -10.30
CA GLY A 204 4.00 -10.29 -10.63
C GLY A 204 3.70 -10.25 -12.13
N ILE A 205 2.42 -10.13 -12.49
CA ILE A 205 1.97 -9.97 -13.88
C ILE A 205 1.30 -8.61 -13.97
N ILE A 206 1.90 -7.67 -14.70
CA ILE A 206 1.32 -6.37 -14.97
C ILE A 206 0.48 -6.43 -16.24
N ILE A 207 -0.75 -5.96 -16.13
CA ILE A 207 -1.65 -5.73 -17.26
C ILE A 207 -1.60 -4.23 -17.55
N PRO A 208 -1.09 -3.78 -18.71
CA PRO A 208 -1.06 -2.37 -19.04
C PRO A 208 -2.43 -1.73 -18.90
N ARG A 209 -2.50 -0.57 -18.26
CA ARG A 209 -3.78 0.09 -17.92
C ARG A 209 -4.65 0.42 -19.14
N ASP A 210 -4.01 0.69 -20.28
CA ASP A 210 -4.68 1.07 -21.53
C ASP A 210 -5.09 -0.18 -22.36
N SER A 211 -4.97 -1.41 -21.79
CA SER A 211 -5.37 -2.65 -22.45
C SER A 211 -6.86 -2.65 -22.77
N MET A 212 -7.20 -2.85 -24.04
CA MET A 212 -8.57 -2.98 -24.51
C MET A 212 -9.12 -4.37 -24.14
N VAL A 213 -9.98 -4.40 -23.12
CA VAL A 213 -10.49 -5.64 -22.50
C VAL A 213 -11.99 -5.56 -22.25
N ALA A 214 -12.62 -6.68 -21.90
CA ALA A 214 -14.02 -6.69 -21.48
C ALA A 214 -14.17 -6.01 -20.11
N VAL A 215 -14.82 -4.86 -20.10
CA VAL A 215 -15.12 -4.04 -18.93
C VAL A 215 -16.60 -4.15 -18.60
N ASP A 216 -16.92 -4.43 -17.33
CA ASP A 216 -18.28 -4.47 -16.83
C ASP A 216 -18.81 -3.06 -16.63
N THR A 217 -19.93 -2.74 -17.26
CA THR A 217 -20.57 -1.42 -17.15
C THR A 217 -21.75 -1.45 -16.19
N TYR A 218 -21.92 -0.35 -15.47
CA TYR A 218 -22.98 -0.19 -14.48
C TYR A 218 -23.69 1.16 -14.66
N SER A 219 -25.00 1.18 -14.41
CA SER A 219 -25.79 2.39 -14.33
C SER A 219 -26.62 2.37 -13.05
N ASN A 220 -26.48 3.39 -12.21
CA ASN A 220 -27.14 3.46 -10.90
C ASN A 220 -26.92 2.20 -10.05
N GLY A 221 -25.70 1.66 -10.05
CA GLY A 221 -25.32 0.45 -9.31
C GLY A 221 -25.82 -0.87 -9.90
N SER A 222 -26.53 -0.84 -11.03
CA SER A 222 -27.02 -2.04 -11.72
C SER A 222 -26.13 -2.38 -12.91
N PHE A 223 -25.73 -3.65 -13.02
CA PHE A 223 -24.98 -4.15 -14.17
C PHE A 223 -25.78 -3.97 -15.47
N THR A 224 -25.16 -3.37 -16.48
CA THR A 224 -25.79 -3.06 -17.77
C THR A 224 -25.21 -3.87 -18.94
N GLY A 225 -24.07 -4.54 -18.75
CA GLY A 225 -23.43 -5.35 -19.77
C GLY A 225 -21.91 -5.24 -19.74
N GLN A 226 -21.28 -5.74 -20.78
CA GLN A 226 -19.83 -5.62 -20.99
C GLN A 226 -19.55 -4.89 -22.28
N VAL A 227 -18.54 -4.05 -22.26
CA VAL A 227 -18.01 -3.33 -23.44
C VAL A 227 -16.50 -3.54 -23.51
N THR A 228 -15.92 -3.36 -24.70
CA THR A 228 -14.46 -3.37 -24.85
C THR A 228 -13.95 -1.94 -24.60
N GLU A 229 -13.26 -1.75 -23.51
CA GLU A 229 -12.67 -0.47 -23.09
C GLU A 229 -11.31 -0.68 -22.43
N GLN A 230 -10.61 0.41 -22.13
CA GLN A 230 -9.37 0.36 -21.37
C GLN A 230 -9.60 -0.26 -19.99
N LEU A 231 -8.71 -1.16 -19.55
CA LEU A 231 -8.79 -1.82 -18.24
C LEU A 231 -8.91 -0.82 -17.07
N CYS A 232 -8.22 0.33 -17.17
CA CYS A 232 -8.24 1.35 -16.12
C CYS A 232 -9.65 1.90 -15.81
N LEU A 233 -10.56 1.86 -16.79
CA LEU A 233 -11.94 2.34 -16.64
C LEU A 233 -12.80 1.41 -15.78
N GLN A 234 -12.43 0.14 -15.66
CA GLN A 234 -13.17 -0.79 -14.79
C GLN A 234 -13.30 -0.26 -13.36
N PHE A 235 -12.27 0.40 -12.85
CA PHE A 235 -12.28 0.97 -11.50
C PHE A 235 -13.35 2.06 -11.33
N ALA A 236 -13.56 2.88 -12.35
CA ALA A 236 -14.52 3.98 -12.33
C ALA A 236 -16.00 3.51 -12.33
N TYR A 237 -16.29 2.27 -12.67
CA TYR A 237 -17.64 1.70 -12.65
C TYR A 237 -18.08 1.20 -11.28
N GLY A 238 -17.19 1.15 -10.29
CA GLY A 238 -17.54 0.76 -8.93
C GLY A 238 -18.36 1.83 -8.18
N THR A 239 -19.05 1.40 -7.14
CA THR A 239 -19.86 2.27 -6.28
C THR A 239 -19.05 2.89 -5.14
N ASP A 240 -17.97 2.22 -4.76
CA ASP A 240 -17.02 2.59 -3.70
C ASP A 240 -15.66 1.93 -3.97
N GLY A 241 -14.67 2.18 -3.13
CA GLY A 241 -13.31 1.68 -3.32
C GLY A 241 -13.20 0.17 -3.28
N ASP A 242 -13.94 -0.51 -2.40
CA ASP A 242 -13.94 -1.98 -2.33
C ASP A 242 -14.59 -2.60 -3.56
N ASN A 243 -15.73 -2.06 -3.99
CA ASN A 243 -16.44 -2.53 -5.19
C ASN A 243 -15.60 -2.28 -6.46
N SER A 244 -15.02 -1.08 -6.61
CA SER A 244 -14.09 -0.74 -7.71
C SER A 244 -12.91 -1.70 -7.80
N SER A 245 -12.32 -2.03 -6.64
CA SER A 245 -11.21 -2.96 -6.52
C SER A 245 -11.61 -4.39 -6.92
N ALA A 246 -12.76 -4.85 -6.45
CA ALA A 246 -13.29 -6.19 -6.79
C ALA A 246 -13.60 -6.32 -8.28
N LEU A 247 -14.20 -5.30 -8.89
CA LEU A 247 -14.48 -5.27 -10.33
C LEU A 247 -13.20 -5.29 -11.16
N THR A 248 -12.18 -4.52 -10.75
CA THR A 248 -10.87 -4.49 -11.42
C THR A 248 -10.15 -5.83 -11.30
N ALA A 249 -10.18 -6.47 -10.13
CA ALA A 249 -9.64 -7.82 -9.94
C ALA A 249 -10.36 -8.86 -10.81
N ALA A 250 -11.68 -8.75 -10.95
CA ALA A 250 -12.47 -9.61 -11.84
C ALA A 250 -12.11 -9.40 -13.34
N ALA A 251 -11.88 -8.15 -13.76
CA ALA A 251 -11.42 -7.85 -15.12
C ALA A 251 -10.02 -8.42 -15.36
N ALA A 252 -9.09 -8.27 -14.40
CA ALA A 252 -7.76 -8.87 -14.48
C ALA A 252 -7.82 -10.40 -14.55
N SER A 253 -8.72 -11.04 -13.81
CA SER A 253 -8.99 -12.48 -13.90
C SER A 253 -9.39 -12.88 -15.32
N ARG A 254 -10.31 -12.14 -15.96
CA ARG A 254 -10.73 -12.41 -17.36
C ARG A 254 -9.57 -12.33 -18.34
N VAL A 255 -8.71 -11.33 -18.20
CA VAL A 255 -7.50 -11.20 -19.03
C VAL A 255 -6.58 -12.40 -18.86
N LEU A 256 -6.45 -12.94 -17.65
CA LEU A 256 -5.62 -14.10 -17.33
C LEU A 256 -6.37 -15.44 -17.50
N ASP A 257 -7.13 -15.61 -18.58
CA ASP A 257 -7.90 -16.83 -18.87
C ASP A 257 -8.84 -17.25 -17.72
N ASN A 258 -9.40 -16.29 -17.02
CA ASN A 258 -10.22 -16.52 -15.84
C ASN A 258 -9.48 -17.26 -14.71
N ILE A 259 -8.17 -17.12 -14.58
CA ILE A 259 -7.48 -17.48 -13.35
C ILE A 259 -8.11 -16.64 -12.22
N PRO A 260 -8.66 -17.25 -11.18
CA PRO A 260 -9.27 -16.49 -10.10
C PRO A 260 -8.26 -15.57 -9.44
N VAL A 261 -8.69 -14.33 -9.22
CA VAL A 261 -7.95 -13.34 -8.41
C VAL A 261 -8.75 -13.15 -7.12
N ASP A 262 -8.32 -13.84 -6.07
CA ASP A 262 -9.09 -14.00 -4.83
C ASP A 262 -9.03 -12.80 -3.90
N TYR A 263 -7.94 -12.06 -4.00
CA TYR A 263 -7.67 -10.91 -3.15
C TYR A 263 -7.35 -9.69 -4.00
N TYR A 264 -7.68 -8.52 -3.46
CA TYR A 264 -7.20 -7.24 -3.98
C TYR A 264 -6.53 -6.43 -2.87
N TYR A 265 -5.60 -5.62 -3.27
CA TYR A 265 -4.92 -4.63 -2.46
C TYR A 265 -4.79 -3.35 -3.29
N THR A 266 -5.66 -2.40 -3.03
CA THR A 266 -5.73 -1.14 -3.78
C THR A 266 -5.09 -0.03 -2.97
N LEU A 267 -4.11 0.67 -3.56
CA LEU A 267 -3.36 1.74 -2.93
C LEU A 267 -3.64 3.08 -3.61
N ASN A 268 -4.06 4.08 -2.82
CA ASN A 268 -4.06 5.47 -3.27
C ASN A 268 -2.63 5.99 -3.39
N ILE A 269 -2.35 6.74 -4.45
CA ILE A 269 -1.04 7.34 -4.73
C ILE A 269 -0.51 8.17 -3.54
N GLU A 270 -1.39 8.82 -2.78
CA GLU A 270 -1.04 9.58 -1.56
C GLU A 270 -0.39 8.71 -0.48
N GLY A 271 -0.65 7.41 -0.49
CA GLY A 271 -0.03 6.45 0.43
C GLY A 271 1.41 6.09 0.07
N VAL A 272 1.87 6.36 -1.16
CA VAL A 272 3.23 5.97 -1.60
C VAL A 272 4.30 6.62 -0.73
N ALA A 273 4.21 7.94 -0.53
CA ALA A 273 5.21 8.68 0.24
C ALA A 273 5.32 8.20 1.71
N PRO A 274 4.24 8.17 2.52
CA PRO A 274 4.32 7.74 3.91
C PRO A 274 4.69 6.26 4.06
N ILE A 275 4.22 5.39 3.17
CA ILE A 275 4.56 3.96 3.20
C ILE A 275 6.04 3.75 2.88
N ASN A 276 6.54 4.40 1.83
CA ASN A 276 7.96 4.39 1.46
C ASN A 276 8.85 4.83 2.63
N ASP A 277 8.49 5.92 3.29
CA ASP A 277 9.28 6.49 4.38
C ASP A 277 9.25 5.60 5.64
N SER A 278 8.13 4.89 5.87
CA SER A 278 7.98 3.98 7.01
C SER A 278 8.98 2.82 7.02
N ILE A 279 9.47 2.42 5.83
CA ILE A 279 10.50 1.38 5.67
C ILE A 279 11.91 1.95 5.52
N GLY A 280 12.09 3.28 5.68
CA GLY A 280 13.38 3.96 5.54
C GLY A 280 13.79 4.23 4.11
N GLY A 281 12.84 4.47 3.22
CA GLY A 281 13.05 4.79 1.81
C GLY A 281 13.40 3.59 0.94
N VAL A 282 13.19 3.72 -0.36
CA VAL A 282 13.50 2.70 -1.37
C VAL A 282 14.70 3.14 -2.19
N THR A 283 15.76 2.34 -2.20
CA THR A 283 16.96 2.55 -3.02
C THR A 283 16.83 1.75 -4.31
N LEU A 284 17.00 2.42 -5.44
CA LEU A 284 16.98 1.79 -6.76
C LEU A 284 17.86 2.55 -7.77
N VAL A 285 18.09 1.93 -8.92
CA VAL A 285 18.68 2.60 -10.09
C VAL A 285 17.52 3.01 -11.01
N PRO A 286 17.22 4.32 -11.15
CA PRO A 286 16.11 4.78 -11.96
C PRO A 286 16.25 4.43 -13.44
N THR A 287 15.15 4.01 -14.05
CA THR A 287 15.08 3.70 -15.49
C THR A 287 14.86 4.93 -16.35
N GLN A 288 14.54 6.08 -15.74
CA GLN A 288 14.32 7.37 -16.40
C GLN A 288 14.61 8.51 -15.41
N THR A 289 15.05 9.64 -15.95
CA THR A 289 15.12 10.91 -15.20
C THR A 289 13.70 11.45 -14.98
N VAL A 290 13.41 11.87 -13.73
CA VAL A 290 12.13 12.49 -13.38
C VAL A 290 12.31 13.99 -13.19
N PRO A 291 11.78 14.82 -14.09
CA PRO A 291 11.94 16.27 -14.04
C PRO A 291 11.45 16.89 -12.72
N GLY A 292 12.19 17.87 -12.21
CA GLY A 292 11.85 18.54 -10.95
C GLY A 292 12.08 17.71 -9.69
N THR A 293 12.94 16.68 -9.80
CA THR A 293 13.43 15.87 -8.70
C THR A 293 14.94 15.63 -8.86
N GLU A 294 15.57 15.04 -7.84
CA GLU A 294 16.97 14.56 -7.89
C GLU A 294 17.15 13.23 -8.60
N VAL A 295 16.08 12.64 -9.13
CA VAL A 295 16.11 11.33 -9.80
C VAL A 295 16.69 11.45 -11.19
N VAL A 296 17.87 10.82 -11.41
CA VAL A 296 18.57 10.79 -12.69
C VAL A 296 18.68 9.34 -13.16
N GLU A 297 18.35 9.09 -14.42
CA GLU A 297 18.47 7.78 -15.06
C GLU A 297 19.86 7.17 -14.86
N GLY A 298 19.91 5.90 -14.47
CA GLY A 298 21.15 5.14 -14.27
C GLY A 298 21.94 5.47 -13.01
N GLN A 299 21.53 6.47 -12.19
CA GLN A 299 22.21 6.84 -10.94
C GLN A 299 21.44 6.30 -9.74
N GLU A 300 22.08 5.43 -8.96
CA GLU A 300 21.49 4.89 -7.74
C GLU A 300 21.00 6.01 -6.81
N THR A 301 19.73 5.95 -6.42
CA THR A 301 19.09 6.98 -5.62
C THR A 301 18.17 6.34 -4.58
N THR A 302 18.14 6.89 -3.37
CA THR A 302 17.15 6.50 -2.35
C THR A 302 15.99 7.48 -2.38
N LEU A 303 14.82 6.97 -2.70
CA LEU A 303 13.59 7.77 -2.82
C LEU A 303 12.97 7.99 -1.44
N PHE A 304 12.59 9.23 -1.15
CA PHE A 304 11.87 9.64 0.06
C PHE A 304 10.71 10.57 -0.27
N GLY A 305 9.68 10.55 0.58
CA GLY A 305 8.56 11.48 0.56
C GLY A 305 7.94 11.61 -0.82
N THR A 306 7.71 12.85 -1.24
CA THR A 306 7.10 13.17 -2.53
C THR A 306 7.96 12.78 -3.74
N THR A 307 9.27 12.54 -3.57
CA THR A 307 10.10 12.03 -4.68
C THR A 307 9.74 10.60 -5.03
N ALA A 308 9.44 9.75 -4.05
CA ALA A 308 8.95 8.39 -4.30
C ALA A 308 7.60 8.41 -5.04
N GLU A 309 6.68 9.28 -4.60
CA GLU A 309 5.39 9.46 -5.28
C GLU A 309 5.56 9.95 -6.72
N LYS A 310 6.35 11.01 -6.94
CA LYS A 310 6.64 11.53 -8.29
C LYS A 310 7.29 10.48 -9.18
N TYR A 311 8.19 9.64 -8.66
CA TYR A 311 8.84 8.59 -9.42
C TYR A 311 7.84 7.60 -10.03
N VAL A 312 6.85 7.17 -9.26
CA VAL A 312 5.84 6.21 -9.73
C VAL A 312 4.70 6.87 -10.51
N GLN A 313 4.49 8.17 -10.36
CA GLN A 313 3.39 8.92 -10.97
C GLN A 313 3.78 9.61 -12.28
N TRP A 314 4.98 10.20 -12.35
CA TRP A 314 5.38 11.07 -13.45
C TRP A 314 5.18 10.41 -14.82
N ARG A 315 4.78 11.22 -15.81
CA ARG A 315 4.49 10.77 -17.17
C ARG A 315 4.83 11.87 -18.16
N ASP A 316 5.56 11.54 -19.22
CA ASP A 316 5.73 12.40 -20.38
C ASP A 316 4.52 12.22 -21.32
N THR A 317 3.55 13.11 -21.22
CA THR A 317 2.30 13.02 -22.00
C THR A 317 2.48 13.33 -23.47
N THR A 318 3.65 13.75 -23.93
CA THR A 318 3.95 13.98 -25.36
C THR A 318 4.24 12.69 -26.12
N ASN A 319 4.47 11.58 -25.39
CA ASN A 319 4.80 10.29 -25.97
C ASN A 319 3.61 9.32 -25.86
N LEU A 320 3.26 8.66 -26.97
CA LEU A 320 2.19 7.68 -27.04
C LEU A 320 2.41 6.50 -26.06
N THR A 321 3.67 6.06 -25.89
CA THR A 321 4.04 4.95 -25.01
C THR A 321 4.27 5.36 -23.55
N SER A 322 3.99 6.59 -23.19
CA SER A 322 4.30 7.16 -21.87
C SER A 322 3.69 6.40 -20.69
N SER A 323 2.57 5.72 -20.89
CA SER A 323 1.96 4.84 -19.88
C SER A 323 2.79 3.59 -19.64
N LEU A 324 3.40 3.01 -20.67
CA LEU A 324 4.31 1.86 -20.56
C LEU A 324 5.63 2.26 -19.87
N ASP A 325 6.16 3.45 -20.19
CA ASP A 325 7.35 3.99 -19.53
C ASP A 325 7.11 4.20 -18.04
N ARG A 326 5.94 4.73 -17.66
CA ARG A 326 5.52 4.81 -16.25
C ARG A 326 5.42 3.42 -15.61
N THR A 327 4.82 2.46 -16.31
CA THR A 327 4.73 1.07 -15.85
C THR A 327 6.11 0.49 -15.58
N ALA A 328 7.10 0.72 -16.44
CA ALA A 328 8.47 0.25 -16.22
C ALA A 328 9.10 0.83 -14.95
N ARG A 329 8.87 2.12 -14.64
CA ARG A 329 9.31 2.72 -13.37
C ARG A 329 8.58 2.12 -12.16
N GLN A 330 7.28 1.89 -12.27
CA GLN A 330 6.49 1.25 -11.21
C GLN A 330 7.00 -0.17 -10.93
N VAL A 331 7.36 -0.95 -11.96
CA VAL A 331 7.99 -2.27 -11.81
C VAL A 331 9.29 -2.17 -11.01
N SER A 332 10.18 -1.27 -11.43
CA SER A 332 11.47 -1.07 -10.76
C SER A 332 11.29 -0.67 -9.28
N TYR A 333 10.32 0.21 -8.99
CA TYR A 333 10.00 0.62 -7.63
C TYR A 333 9.44 -0.55 -6.79
N VAL A 334 8.46 -1.28 -7.30
CA VAL A 334 7.82 -2.39 -6.58
C VAL A 334 8.84 -3.50 -6.27
N GLN A 335 9.73 -3.84 -7.22
CA GLN A 335 10.79 -4.83 -6.99
C GLN A 335 11.77 -4.38 -5.90
N ALA A 336 12.20 -3.11 -5.93
CA ALA A 336 13.09 -2.55 -4.92
C ALA A 336 12.40 -2.46 -3.55
N PHE A 337 11.13 -2.03 -3.51
CA PHE A 337 10.31 -1.98 -2.30
C PHE A 337 10.16 -3.37 -1.67
N ALA A 338 9.76 -4.37 -2.45
CA ALA A 338 9.60 -5.75 -2.00
C ALA A 338 10.93 -6.30 -1.45
N SER A 339 12.04 -6.10 -2.15
CA SER A 339 13.37 -6.52 -1.70
C SER A 339 13.77 -5.88 -0.38
N LYS A 340 13.49 -4.58 -0.20
CA LYS A 340 13.72 -3.85 1.05
C LYS A 340 12.88 -4.41 2.19
N VAL A 341 11.59 -4.61 1.97
CA VAL A 341 10.66 -5.17 2.97
C VAL A 341 11.09 -6.58 3.38
N LEU A 342 11.32 -7.47 2.41
CA LEU A 342 11.71 -8.85 2.67
C LEU A 342 13.05 -8.95 3.43
N SER A 343 14.05 -8.14 3.03
CA SER A 343 15.34 -8.11 3.72
C SER A 343 15.23 -7.60 5.16
N SER A 344 14.41 -6.57 5.39
CA SER A 344 14.18 -6.02 6.73
C SER A 344 13.36 -6.97 7.60
N ALA A 345 12.37 -7.64 7.04
CA ALA A 345 11.52 -8.59 7.75
C ALA A 345 12.27 -9.84 8.23
N LYS A 346 13.37 -10.24 7.55
CA LYS A 346 14.25 -11.33 8.03
C LYS A 346 14.84 -11.06 9.41
N SER A 347 15.17 -9.81 9.70
CA SER A 347 15.72 -9.39 11.00
C SER A 347 14.66 -8.95 11.98
N ASN A 348 13.51 -8.44 11.50
CA ASN A 348 12.40 -7.94 12.30
C ASN A 348 11.04 -8.30 11.66
N PRO A 349 10.53 -9.53 11.83
CA PRO A 349 9.25 -9.92 11.25
C PRO A 349 8.05 -9.07 11.71
N ALA A 350 8.11 -8.48 12.91
CA ALA A 350 7.05 -7.62 13.42
C ALA A 350 6.81 -6.35 12.57
N MET A 351 7.80 -5.93 11.79
CA MET A 351 7.65 -4.80 10.87
C MET A 351 6.57 -5.05 9.81
N LEU A 352 6.30 -6.28 9.42
CA LEU A 352 5.26 -6.61 8.45
C LEU A 352 3.87 -6.23 8.96
N ILE A 353 3.61 -6.46 10.26
CA ILE A 353 2.35 -6.05 10.90
C ILE A 353 2.26 -4.53 10.96
N SER A 354 3.34 -3.85 11.33
CA SER A 354 3.39 -2.39 11.37
C SER A 354 3.20 -1.79 9.97
N LEU A 355 3.81 -2.39 8.95
CA LEU A 355 3.63 -1.99 7.56
C LEU A 355 2.18 -2.15 7.12
N TYR A 356 1.57 -3.32 7.37
CA TYR A 356 0.17 -3.57 7.04
C TYR A 356 -0.76 -2.54 7.70
N GLN A 357 -0.53 -2.21 8.97
CA GLN A 357 -1.30 -1.19 9.68
C GLN A 357 -1.09 0.23 9.12
N ALA A 358 0.15 0.60 8.81
CA ALA A 358 0.48 1.91 8.25
C ALA A 358 -0.13 2.14 6.85
N MET A 359 -0.36 1.06 6.11
CA MET A 359 -0.99 1.10 4.79
C MET A 359 -2.51 1.30 4.87
N GLY A 360 -3.16 0.98 6.01
CA GLY A 360 -4.61 0.88 6.16
C GLY A 360 -5.39 2.15 5.77
N ASP A 361 -4.85 3.33 6.08
CA ASP A 361 -5.50 4.63 5.81
C ASP A 361 -5.52 4.99 4.31
N TYR A 362 -4.72 4.31 3.49
CA TYR A 362 -4.54 4.60 2.07
C TYR A 362 -5.01 3.47 1.15
N THR A 363 -5.67 2.44 1.72
CA THR A 363 -5.95 1.21 0.98
C THR A 363 -7.38 0.72 1.13
N TRP A 364 -7.87 0.06 0.07
CA TRP A 364 -9.00 -0.85 0.14
C TRP A 364 -8.50 -2.27 -0.11
N THR A 365 -8.90 -3.21 0.72
CA THR A 365 -8.43 -4.58 0.59
C THR A 365 -9.39 -5.58 1.24
N ASN A 366 -9.57 -6.72 0.59
CA ASN A 366 -10.19 -7.91 1.17
C ASN A 366 -9.15 -8.92 1.69
N LEU A 367 -7.85 -8.58 1.62
CA LEU A 367 -6.75 -9.37 2.19
C LEU A 367 -6.61 -9.00 3.66
N GLY A 368 -7.09 -9.85 4.56
CA GLY A 368 -6.99 -9.62 6.00
C GLY A 368 -5.56 -9.78 6.53
N LEU A 369 -5.34 -9.31 7.76
CA LEU A 369 -4.04 -9.43 8.43
C LEU A 369 -3.57 -10.88 8.54
N ASP A 370 -4.49 -11.82 8.71
CA ASP A 370 -4.17 -13.25 8.82
C ASP A 370 -3.61 -13.79 7.49
N GLU A 371 -4.29 -13.52 6.39
CA GLU A 371 -3.87 -13.93 5.05
C GLU A 371 -2.56 -13.24 4.66
N PHE A 372 -2.44 -11.94 4.90
CA PHE A 372 -1.21 -11.19 4.67
C PHE A 372 -0.04 -11.78 5.47
N SER A 373 -0.24 -12.08 6.76
CA SER A 373 0.79 -12.66 7.62
C SER A 373 1.23 -14.04 7.13
N TYR A 374 0.30 -14.86 6.68
CA TYR A 374 0.61 -16.18 6.11
C TYR A 374 1.43 -16.06 4.82
N LEU A 375 0.98 -15.22 3.86
CA LEU A 375 1.69 -15.04 2.59
C LEU A 375 3.11 -14.48 2.82
N ALA A 376 3.24 -13.45 3.65
CA ALA A 376 4.52 -12.84 3.95
C ALA A 376 5.47 -13.83 4.67
N THR A 377 4.97 -14.62 5.61
CA THR A 377 5.75 -15.64 6.32
C THR A 377 6.21 -16.73 5.34
N THR A 378 5.33 -17.21 4.47
CA THR A 378 5.66 -18.19 3.42
C THR A 378 6.80 -17.70 2.53
N MET A 379 6.73 -16.44 2.07
CA MET A 379 7.81 -15.85 1.26
C MET A 379 9.15 -15.80 2.03
N LEU A 380 9.12 -15.46 3.32
CA LEU A 380 10.33 -15.40 4.15
C LEU A 380 10.90 -16.78 4.46
N GLU A 381 10.08 -17.78 4.77
CA GLU A 381 10.49 -19.15 5.07
C GLU A 381 11.16 -19.83 3.87
N HIS A 382 10.65 -19.58 2.67
CA HIS A 382 11.24 -20.07 1.42
C HIS A 382 12.41 -19.20 0.93
N GLY A 383 12.78 -18.17 1.70
CA GLY A 383 13.97 -17.36 1.43
C GLY A 383 13.84 -16.41 0.25
N LEU A 384 12.60 -16.06 -0.15
CA LEU A 384 12.38 -15.08 -1.21
C LEU A 384 13.04 -13.74 -0.83
N THR A 385 13.83 -13.20 -1.74
CA THR A 385 14.51 -11.90 -1.57
C THR A 385 14.02 -10.86 -2.57
N SER A 386 13.46 -11.33 -3.68
CA SER A 386 12.86 -10.54 -4.76
C SER A 386 11.91 -11.45 -5.52
N PHE A 387 11.03 -10.87 -6.31
CA PHE A 387 10.18 -11.65 -7.21
C PHE A 387 10.23 -11.09 -8.63
N ASP A 388 10.01 -11.98 -9.60
CA ASP A 388 9.97 -11.62 -11.00
C ASP A 388 8.68 -10.86 -11.31
N VAL A 389 8.80 -9.80 -12.11
CA VAL A 389 7.66 -9.02 -12.57
C VAL A 389 7.70 -8.94 -14.08
N VAL A 390 6.64 -9.44 -14.72
CA VAL A 390 6.48 -9.41 -16.17
C VAL A 390 5.33 -8.48 -16.54
N THR A 391 5.50 -7.74 -17.63
CA THR A 391 4.42 -6.94 -18.23
C THR A 391 3.90 -7.68 -19.46
N LEU A 392 2.57 -7.87 -19.55
CA LEU A 392 1.95 -8.48 -20.71
C LEU A 392 2.27 -7.69 -21.96
N GLN A 393 2.67 -8.39 -23.01
CA GLN A 393 3.07 -7.83 -24.29
C GLN A 393 1.84 -7.49 -25.14
N GLY A 394 2.02 -6.57 -26.09
CA GLY A 394 0.97 -6.15 -27.00
C GLY A 394 1.43 -4.98 -27.88
N THR A 395 0.48 -4.36 -28.54
CA THR A 395 0.73 -3.24 -29.45
C THR A 395 -0.06 -2.02 -28.99
N MET A 396 0.65 -0.88 -28.81
CA MET A 396 0.04 0.41 -28.55
C MET A 396 -0.40 1.04 -29.89
N GLN A 397 -1.61 1.54 -29.94
CA GLN A 397 -2.17 2.25 -31.09
C GLN A 397 -2.81 3.57 -30.64
N GLN A 398 -2.86 4.53 -31.54
CA GLN A 398 -3.63 5.74 -31.31
C GLN A 398 -5.09 5.47 -31.68
N GLY A 399 -5.95 5.47 -30.68
CA GLY A 399 -7.40 5.47 -30.88
C GLY A 399 -7.94 6.87 -31.17
N ASP A 400 -9.26 6.98 -31.35
CA ASP A 400 -9.92 8.26 -31.67
C ASP A 400 -9.74 9.31 -30.57
N THR A 401 -9.69 8.88 -29.30
CA THR A 401 -9.61 9.79 -28.14
C THR A 401 -8.41 9.50 -27.26
N PHE A 402 -8.06 8.22 -27.09
CA PHE A 402 -7.02 7.78 -26.16
C PHE A 402 -6.06 6.79 -26.83
N ALA A 403 -4.90 6.56 -26.20
CA ALA A 403 -4.03 5.45 -26.57
C ALA A 403 -4.71 4.12 -26.20
N GLU A 404 -4.68 3.15 -27.10
CA GLU A 404 -5.27 1.82 -26.95
C GLU A 404 -4.17 0.77 -26.99
N PHE A 405 -4.18 -0.18 -26.03
CA PHE A 405 -3.21 -1.26 -25.98
C PHE A 405 -3.89 -2.60 -26.27
N TYR A 406 -3.48 -3.25 -27.33
CA TYR A 406 -4.01 -4.55 -27.75
C TYR A 406 -3.05 -5.66 -27.32
N LEU A 407 -3.51 -6.48 -26.36
CA LEU A 407 -2.73 -7.58 -25.79
C LEU A 407 -2.44 -8.65 -26.84
N ASP A 408 -1.19 -9.12 -26.88
CA ASP A 408 -0.79 -10.33 -27.59
C ASP A 408 -1.33 -11.54 -26.83
N GLN A 409 -2.33 -12.20 -27.42
CA GLN A 409 -3.04 -13.32 -26.79
C GLN A 409 -2.12 -14.54 -26.60
N ASP A 410 -1.14 -14.77 -27.46
CA ASP A 410 -0.16 -15.84 -27.32
C ASP A 410 0.78 -15.56 -26.13
N ASN A 411 1.21 -14.30 -25.96
CA ASN A 411 1.98 -13.88 -24.80
C ASN A 411 1.17 -13.99 -23.49
N VAL A 412 -0.09 -13.58 -23.50
CA VAL A 412 -1.00 -13.76 -22.34
C VAL A 412 -1.08 -15.23 -21.98
N LYS A 413 -1.37 -16.09 -22.96
CA LYS A 413 -1.51 -17.53 -22.76
C LYS A 413 -0.23 -18.17 -22.22
N GLN A 414 0.92 -17.83 -22.81
CA GLN A 414 2.22 -18.30 -22.36
C GLN A 414 2.47 -17.88 -20.90
N THR A 415 2.22 -16.60 -20.57
CA THR A 415 2.41 -16.07 -19.22
C THR A 415 1.53 -16.79 -18.19
N VAL A 416 0.27 -17.06 -18.56
CA VAL A 416 -0.66 -17.83 -17.70
C VAL A 416 -0.16 -19.25 -17.49
N VAL A 417 0.28 -19.94 -18.55
CA VAL A 417 0.80 -21.32 -18.44
C VAL A 417 2.06 -21.34 -17.57
N ASP A 418 3.00 -20.46 -17.82
CA ASP A 418 4.29 -20.41 -17.10
C ASP A 418 4.14 -20.04 -15.62
N THR A 419 3.05 -19.35 -15.27
CA THR A 419 2.83 -18.90 -13.90
C THR A 419 1.96 -19.88 -13.10
N PHE A 420 0.88 -20.36 -13.70
CA PHE A 420 -0.16 -21.07 -12.97
C PHE A 420 -0.18 -22.58 -13.20
N TYR A 421 0.59 -23.09 -14.15
CA TYR A 421 0.57 -24.50 -14.51
C TYR A 421 1.97 -25.11 -14.50
N HIS A 422 2.04 -26.41 -14.34
CA HIS A 422 3.28 -27.19 -14.50
C HIS A 422 3.06 -28.33 -15.51
N PRO A 423 4.09 -28.72 -16.28
CA PRO A 423 3.97 -29.80 -17.25
C PRO A 423 3.67 -31.13 -16.54
N VAL A 424 2.78 -31.96 -17.14
CA VAL A 424 2.51 -33.32 -16.70
C VAL A 424 2.82 -34.29 -17.83
N ASN A 425 3.42 -35.41 -17.47
CA ASN A 425 3.76 -36.49 -18.42
C ASN A 425 2.54 -37.26 -18.85
#